data_d118ece127bbd03a9b8e73c02a155b31
#
_entry.id   d118ece127bbd03a9b8e73c02a155b31
#
_cell.length_a   1.000
_cell.length_b   1.000
_cell.length_c   1.000
_cell.angle_alpha   90.00
_cell.angle_beta   90.00
_cell.angle_gamma   90.00
#
_symmetry.space_group_name_H-M   'P 1'
#
loop_
_entity.id
_entity.type
_entity.pdbx_description
1 polymer ?
#
loop_
_entity_poly.entity_id
_entity_poly.type
_entity_poly.pdbx_seq_one_letter_code
_entity_poly.pdbx_strand_id
1 'polypeptide(L)'
;MSADPLLLLAGPAAVALAPRLTASGYTTVDWLSAGVASSRAQAGQEPVAAVLAADQRPLISDLRLRFGGMPILLDLEQDSVEARAACLCSGADDFWLSSVGPSDLLLRLRLHRTIQSRDEQRPSLLQVGDLSVDISLRQVRRGGRPVALTAREYALLLALLKHPGRAFSREELLEQAWQDERAGSSNVVEVYIRYLRQKLEEKGEPRLVHTVRGRGYRVGPTADGA
;
A
#
# COMPACT_ATOMS: atom_id res chain seq x y z
N MET A 1 27.62 -0.29 4.10
CA MET A 1 26.96 -1.39 4.85
C MET A 1 25.57 -0.90 5.16
N SER A 2 24.53 -1.59 4.69
CA SER A 2 23.14 -1.24 5.02
C SER A 2 22.91 -1.54 6.51
N ALA A 3 22.31 -0.60 7.23
CA ALA A 3 21.98 -0.81 8.64
C ALA A 3 20.97 -1.97 8.78
N ASP A 4 21.06 -2.72 9.88
CA ASP A 4 20.13 -3.81 10.16
C ASP A 4 18.69 -3.27 10.27
N PRO A 5 17.69 -3.95 9.69
CA PRO A 5 16.30 -3.49 9.69
C PRO A 5 15.74 -3.37 11.12
N LEU A 6 15.08 -2.24 11.39
CA LEU A 6 14.54 -1.91 12.71
C LEU A 6 13.15 -2.55 12.91
N LEU A 7 12.95 -3.24 14.04
CA LEU A 7 11.66 -3.76 14.50
C LEU A 7 11.20 -3.03 15.75
N LEU A 8 9.93 -2.68 15.80
CA LEU A 8 9.25 -2.22 17.02
C LEU A 8 8.66 -3.43 17.74
N LEU A 9 8.96 -3.58 19.01
CA LEU A 9 8.41 -4.63 19.86
C LEU A 9 7.53 -3.99 20.92
N ALA A 10 6.35 -4.54 21.17
CA ALA A 10 5.48 -4.05 22.22
C ALA A 10 4.85 -5.20 23.00
N GLY A 11 4.99 -5.14 24.31
CA GLY A 11 4.51 -6.13 25.28
C GLY A 11 5.51 -7.25 25.56
N PRO A 12 5.35 -7.90 26.73
CA PRO A 12 6.35 -8.83 27.25
C PRO A 12 6.69 -10.00 26.32
N ALA A 13 5.69 -10.60 25.68
CA ALA A 13 5.88 -11.73 24.77
C ALA A 13 6.71 -11.33 23.53
N ALA A 14 6.48 -10.13 22.98
CA ALA A 14 7.24 -9.63 21.84
C ALA A 14 8.67 -9.24 22.24
N VAL A 15 8.83 -8.54 23.37
CA VAL A 15 10.14 -8.12 23.87
C VAL A 15 11.03 -9.30 24.23
N ALA A 16 10.48 -10.40 24.74
CA ALA A 16 11.22 -11.62 25.02
C ALA A 16 11.92 -12.22 23.78
N LEU A 17 11.45 -11.88 22.56
CA LEU A 17 12.06 -12.33 21.30
C LEU A 17 13.25 -11.49 20.85
N ALA A 18 13.51 -10.34 21.49
CA ALA A 18 14.56 -9.40 21.08
C ALA A 18 15.93 -10.06 20.86
N PRO A 19 16.46 -10.92 21.76
CA PRO A 19 17.77 -11.55 21.53
C PRO A 19 17.80 -12.42 20.27
N ARG A 20 16.71 -13.12 19.98
CA ARG A 20 16.61 -14.01 18.82
C ARG A 20 16.48 -13.24 17.52
N LEU A 21 15.71 -12.14 17.54
CA LEU A 21 15.54 -11.24 16.38
C LEU A 21 16.86 -10.53 16.06
N THR A 22 17.59 -10.08 17.10
CA THR A 22 18.92 -9.47 16.93
C THR A 22 19.92 -10.48 16.37
N ALA A 23 19.95 -11.71 16.84
CA ALA A 23 20.78 -12.77 16.28
C ALA A 23 20.40 -13.13 14.83
N SER A 24 19.22 -12.75 14.37
CA SER A 24 18.73 -12.95 13.01
C SER A 24 18.93 -11.72 12.10
N GLY A 25 19.70 -10.70 12.55
CA GLY A 25 20.07 -9.53 11.77
C GLY A 25 19.01 -8.41 11.79
N TYR A 26 18.27 -8.27 12.91
CA TYR A 26 17.36 -7.15 13.12
C TYR A 26 17.84 -6.29 14.28
N THR A 27 17.63 -4.99 14.17
CA THR A 27 17.68 -4.08 15.32
C THR A 27 16.29 -4.06 15.96
N THR A 28 16.22 -4.12 17.30
CA THR A 28 14.94 -4.15 18.02
C THR A 28 14.82 -3.00 19.01
N VAL A 29 13.63 -2.40 19.12
CA VAL A 29 13.29 -1.35 20.09
C VAL A 29 12.02 -1.74 20.82
N ASP A 30 12.06 -1.71 22.14
CA ASP A 30 10.86 -1.83 22.97
C ASP A 30 10.10 -0.49 22.93
N TRP A 31 8.95 -0.52 22.23
CA TRP A 31 8.11 0.64 22.00
C TRP A 31 7.57 1.27 23.27
N LEU A 32 7.24 0.44 24.28
CA LEU A 32 6.65 0.91 25.54
C LEU A 32 7.69 1.53 26.48
N SER A 33 8.90 0.97 26.52
CA SER A 33 9.99 1.48 27.38
C SER A 33 10.71 2.68 26.78
N ALA A 34 10.82 2.74 25.46
CA ALA A 34 11.57 3.80 24.76
C ALA A 34 10.89 5.18 24.84
N GLY A 35 9.59 5.24 25.13
CA GLY A 35 8.82 6.48 25.11
C GLY A 35 8.78 7.14 23.72
N VAL A 36 7.80 8.03 23.50
CA VAL A 36 7.58 8.73 22.22
C VAL A 36 8.80 9.54 21.73
N ALA A 37 9.70 9.92 22.64
CA ALA A 37 10.87 10.74 22.33
C ALA A 37 12.09 9.94 21.84
N SER A 38 12.26 8.69 22.30
CA SER A 38 13.44 7.88 21.97
C SER A 38 13.37 7.24 20.60
N SER A 39 12.18 7.02 20.04
CA SER A 39 12.02 6.51 18.65
C SER A 39 12.45 7.52 17.58
N ARG A 40 12.51 8.82 17.93
CA ARG A 40 13.09 9.88 17.07
C ARG A 40 14.60 10.02 17.20
N ALA A 41 15.18 9.56 18.31
CA ALA A 41 16.58 9.81 18.65
C ALA A 41 17.54 8.70 18.23
N GLN A 42 17.06 7.48 17.93
CA GLN A 42 17.91 6.43 17.36
C GLN A 42 17.98 6.49 15.83
N ALA A 43 18.20 7.72 15.36
CA ALA A 43 18.79 8.04 14.06
C ALA A 43 18.01 7.59 12.82
N GLY A 44 16.97 8.31 12.45
CA GLY A 44 16.60 8.41 11.02
C GLY A 44 16.25 7.12 10.29
N GLN A 45 16.16 5.99 11.00
CA GLN A 45 15.80 4.71 10.43
C GLN A 45 14.32 4.43 10.70
N GLU A 46 13.53 4.31 9.63
CA GLU A 46 12.13 3.90 9.74
C GLU A 46 12.00 2.41 10.10
N PRO A 47 11.09 2.05 11.00
CA PRO A 47 10.87 0.67 11.35
C PRO A 47 10.25 -0.10 10.17
N VAL A 48 10.75 -1.33 9.94
CA VAL A 48 10.28 -2.19 8.84
C VAL A 48 9.07 -3.04 9.23
N ALA A 49 8.82 -3.23 10.51
CA ALA A 49 7.61 -3.90 11.03
C ALA A 49 7.46 -3.65 12.54
N ALA A 50 6.23 -3.84 13.05
CA ALA A 50 5.93 -3.92 14.47
C ALA A 50 5.48 -5.34 14.85
N VAL A 51 5.97 -5.83 15.99
CA VAL A 51 5.61 -7.13 16.58
C VAL A 51 4.96 -6.83 17.93
N LEU A 52 3.69 -7.16 18.05
CA LEU A 52 2.88 -6.83 19.22
C LEU A 52 2.48 -8.09 19.96
N ALA A 53 2.53 -8.06 21.28
CA ALA A 53 1.85 -9.05 22.12
C ALA A 53 0.32 -8.87 22.04
N ALA A 54 -0.45 -9.90 22.39
CA ALA A 54 -1.91 -9.91 22.24
C ALA A 54 -2.62 -8.77 22.98
N ASP A 55 -2.13 -8.42 24.18
CA ASP A 55 -2.62 -7.33 25.02
C ASP A 55 -2.33 -5.92 24.45
N GLN A 56 -1.42 -5.83 23.48
CA GLN A 56 -1.02 -4.57 22.83
C GLN A 56 -1.82 -4.23 21.57
N ARG A 57 -2.92 -4.94 21.29
CA ARG A 57 -3.85 -4.63 20.19
C ARG A 57 -4.28 -3.15 20.11
N PRO A 58 -4.55 -2.42 21.22
CA PRO A 58 -4.91 -1.00 21.16
C PRO A 58 -3.87 -0.09 20.49
N LEU A 59 -2.59 -0.49 20.46
CA LEU A 59 -1.53 0.30 19.82
C LEU A 59 -1.61 0.32 18.29
N ILE A 60 -2.37 -0.57 17.66
CA ILE A 60 -2.45 -0.69 16.21
C ILE A 60 -2.86 0.64 15.58
N SER A 61 -3.87 1.32 16.12
CA SER A 61 -4.35 2.60 15.61
C SER A 61 -3.27 3.69 15.65
N ASP A 62 -2.53 3.79 16.76
CA ASP A 62 -1.45 4.76 16.92
C ASP A 62 -0.27 4.47 15.97
N LEU A 63 0.09 3.21 15.81
CA LEU A 63 1.14 2.79 14.88
C LEU A 63 0.74 3.06 13.44
N ARG A 64 -0.53 2.85 13.06
CA ARG A 64 -1.06 3.20 11.74
C ARG A 64 -1.01 4.69 11.45
N LEU A 65 -1.35 5.53 12.42
CA LEU A 65 -1.27 6.98 12.28
C LEU A 65 0.18 7.46 12.08
N ARG A 66 1.16 6.79 12.71
CA ARG A 66 2.56 7.20 12.67
C ARG A 66 3.34 6.64 11.49
N PHE A 67 3.13 5.36 11.18
CA PHE A 67 3.97 4.60 10.24
C PHE A 67 3.19 4.07 9.02
N GLY A 68 1.92 4.47 8.86
CA GLY A 68 1.12 4.17 7.68
C GLY A 68 1.05 2.68 7.35
N GLY A 69 1.63 2.31 6.20
CA GLY A 69 1.63 0.95 5.67
C GLY A 69 2.67 -0.02 6.27
N MET A 70 3.36 0.36 7.35
CA MET A 70 4.30 -0.56 8.03
C MET A 70 3.57 -1.83 8.50
N PRO A 71 4.07 -3.05 8.21
CA PRO A 71 3.47 -4.29 8.68
C PRO A 71 3.39 -4.36 10.20
N ILE A 72 2.22 -4.75 10.70
CA ILE A 72 1.96 -4.99 12.12
C ILE A 72 1.55 -6.44 12.30
N LEU A 73 2.34 -7.19 13.08
CA LEU A 73 2.10 -8.58 13.41
C LEU A 73 1.65 -8.67 14.87
N LEU A 74 0.45 -9.22 15.10
CA LEU A 74 -0.14 -9.36 16.43
C LEU A 74 -0.06 -10.81 16.92
N ASP A 75 0.34 -11.02 18.19
CA ASP A 75 0.32 -12.33 18.81
C ASP A 75 -1.11 -12.88 18.95
N LEU A 76 -1.27 -14.14 18.63
CA LEU A 76 -2.47 -14.90 18.98
C LEU A 76 -2.13 -15.85 20.11
N GLU A 77 -2.84 -15.74 21.21
CA GLU A 77 -2.68 -16.67 22.36
C GLU A 77 -3.10 -18.10 21.98
N GLN A 78 -4.10 -18.19 21.10
CA GLN A 78 -4.61 -19.46 20.56
C GLN A 78 -4.81 -19.37 19.05
N ASP A 79 -4.41 -20.39 18.36
CA ASP A 79 -4.57 -20.48 16.91
C ASP A 79 -5.95 -21.04 16.56
N SER A 80 -6.87 -20.16 16.18
CA SER A 80 -8.19 -20.50 15.66
C SER A 80 -8.56 -19.62 14.46
N VAL A 81 -9.52 -20.05 13.68
CA VAL A 81 -10.03 -19.26 12.54
C VAL A 81 -10.60 -17.91 13.01
N GLU A 82 -11.31 -17.94 14.14
CA GLU A 82 -11.92 -16.75 14.74
C GLU A 82 -10.85 -15.78 15.25
N ALA A 83 -9.79 -16.29 15.90
CA ALA A 83 -8.69 -15.46 16.40
C ALA A 83 -7.92 -14.82 15.25
N ARG A 84 -7.66 -15.56 14.17
CA ARG A 84 -7.01 -15.03 12.95
C ARG A 84 -7.88 -13.95 12.29
N ALA A 85 -9.19 -14.19 12.14
CA ALA A 85 -10.12 -13.21 11.60
C ALA A 85 -10.19 -11.96 12.47
N ALA A 86 -10.30 -12.09 13.79
CA ALA A 86 -10.32 -10.97 14.73
C ALA A 86 -9.01 -10.17 14.71
N CYS A 87 -7.86 -10.82 14.50
CA CYS A 87 -6.57 -10.17 14.34
C CYS A 87 -6.56 -9.27 13.10
N LEU A 88 -6.90 -9.81 11.94
CA LEU A 88 -6.91 -9.04 10.68
C LEU A 88 -7.97 -7.93 10.72
N CYS A 89 -9.14 -8.16 11.30
CA CYS A 89 -10.16 -7.13 11.50
C CYS A 89 -9.73 -6.01 12.46
N SER A 90 -8.73 -6.24 13.31
CA SER A 90 -8.20 -5.20 14.21
C SER A 90 -7.28 -4.19 13.51
N GLY A 91 -6.96 -4.40 12.23
CA GLY A 91 -6.04 -3.59 11.45
C GLY A 91 -4.58 -4.08 11.47
N ALA A 92 -4.31 -5.24 12.07
CA ALA A 92 -3.04 -5.94 11.90
C ALA A 92 -2.94 -6.54 10.49
N ASP A 93 -1.74 -6.65 9.94
CA ASP A 93 -1.51 -7.23 8.61
C ASP A 93 -1.31 -8.74 8.67
N ASP A 94 -0.82 -9.23 9.80
CA ASP A 94 -0.55 -10.65 10.01
C ASP A 94 -0.56 -10.97 11.51
N PHE A 95 -0.41 -12.24 11.83
CA PHE A 95 -0.33 -12.72 13.19
C PHE A 95 0.95 -13.54 13.41
N TRP A 96 1.27 -13.79 14.65
CA TRP A 96 2.29 -14.72 15.05
C TRP A 96 1.81 -15.47 16.30
N LEU A 97 2.51 -16.52 16.69
CA LEU A 97 2.13 -17.38 17.81
C LEU A 97 3.31 -17.48 18.78
N SER A 98 3.16 -16.85 19.94
CA SER A 98 4.18 -16.94 21.00
C SER A 98 4.42 -18.37 21.46
N SER A 99 3.41 -19.25 21.37
CA SER A 99 3.46 -20.66 21.73
C SER A 99 4.27 -21.55 20.75
N VAL A 100 4.45 -21.12 19.49
CA VAL A 100 5.13 -21.93 18.44
C VAL A 100 6.62 -21.59 18.35
N GLY A 101 7.02 -20.44 18.90
CA GLY A 101 8.40 -19.98 18.88
C GLY A 101 8.73 -19.05 17.70
N PRO A 102 9.98 -18.53 17.65
CA PRO A 102 10.34 -17.42 16.79
C PRO A 102 10.49 -17.75 15.31
N SER A 103 10.53 -19.01 14.92
CA SER A 103 10.81 -19.41 13.54
C SER A 103 9.69 -19.03 12.59
N ASP A 104 8.42 -19.17 12.99
CA ASP A 104 7.26 -18.73 12.20
C ASP A 104 7.24 -17.21 12.06
N LEU A 105 7.45 -16.47 13.15
CA LEU A 105 7.57 -15.01 13.11
C LEU A 105 8.66 -14.54 12.16
N LEU A 106 9.86 -15.14 12.21
CA LEU A 106 10.97 -14.79 11.32
C LEU A 106 10.62 -15.02 9.84
N LEU A 107 9.91 -16.10 9.54
CA LEU A 107 9.45 -16.38 8.17
C LEU A 107 8.46 -15.28 7.70
N ARG A 108 7.49 -14.91 8.53
CA ARG A 108 6.50 -13.87 8.25
C ARG A 108 7.17 -12.50 8.05
N LEU A 109 8.09 -12.12 8.93
CA LEU A 109 8.87 -10.88 8.78
C LEU A 109 9.65 -10.85 7.46
N ARG A 110 10.27 -11.95 7.04
CA ARG A 110 10.95 -12.06 5.75
C ARG A 110 9.97 -11.92 4.58
N LEU A 111 8.80 -12.53 4.68
CA LEU A 111 7.75 -12.43 3.67
C LEU A 111 7.29 -10.98 3.50
N HIS A 112 6.95 -10.30 4.60
CA HIS A 112 6.53 -8.89 4.55
C HIS A 112 7.62 -7.99 3.98
N ARG A 113 8.89 -8.18 4.37
CA ARG A 113 10.01 -7.45 3.75
C ARG A 113 10.14 -7.70 2.26
N THR A 114 9.94 -8.94 1.81
CA THR A 114 9.97 -9.25 0.37
C THR A 114 8.82 -8.58 -0.39
N ILE A 115 7.63 -8.49 0.22
CA ILE A 115 6.50 -7.78 -0.36
C ILE A 115 6.81 -6.28 -0.46
N GLN A 116 7.29 -5.66 0.63
CA GLN A 116 7.68 -4.25 0.65
C GLN A 116 8.75 -3.93 -0.39
N SER A 117 9.83 -4.73 -0.45
CA SER A 117 10.90 -4.50 -1.43
C SER A 117 10.44 -4.66 -2.89
N ARG A 118 9.43 -5.49 -3.16
CA ARG A 118 8.80 -5.59 -4.48
C ARG A 118 7.95 -4.36 -4.79
N ASP A 119 7.28 -3.80 -3.79
CA ASP A 119 6.51 -2.56 -3.95
C ASP A 119 7.42 -1.32 -4.07
N GLU A 120 8.56 -1.29 -3.35
CA GLU A 120 9.59 -0.25 -3.51
C GLU A 120 10.28 -0.30 -4.87
N GLN A 121 10.41 -1.47 -5.47
CA GLN A 121 10.93 -1.64 -6.84
C GLN A 121 9.89 -1.31 -7.92
N ARG A 122 8.60 -1.24 -7.59
CA ARG A 122 7.60 -0.65 -8.47
C ARG A 122 7.71 0.86 -8.32
N PRO A 123 7.77 1.61 -9.41
CA PRO A 123 7.76 3.05 -9.31
C PRO A 123 6.50 3.46 -8.55
N SER A 124 6.68 3.89 -7.29
CA SER A 124 5.57 4.42 -6.46
C SER A 124 4.95 5.64 -7.12
N LEU A 125 5.74 6.33 -7.96
CA LEU A 125 5.33 7.50 -8.73
C LEU A 125 5.20 7.13 -10.21
N LEU A 126 3.97 7.08 -10.70
CA LEU A 126 3.68 7.01 -12.12
C LEU A 126 3.57 8.44 -12.66
N GLN A 127 4.23 8.71 -13.80
CA GLN A 127 4.18 10.02 -14.42
C GLN A 127 3.89 9.90 -15.91
N VAL A 128 2.91 10.68 -16.37
CA VAL A 128 2.57 10.81 -17.81
C VAL A 128 2.27 12.27 -18.10
N GLY A 129 3.18 12.93 -18.82
CA GLY A 129 3.14 14.38 -18.99
C GLY A 129 3.24 15.09 -17.65
N ASP A 130 2.28 15.97 -17.35
CA ASP A 130 2.16 16.69 -16.06
C ASP A 130 1.25 15.97 -15.03
N LEU A 131 0.75 14.78 -15.35
CA LEU A 131 0.04 13.91 -14.42
C LEU A 131 1.06 13.10 -13.62
N SER A 132 0.97 13.16 -12.29
CA SER A 132 1.72 12.32 -11.37
C SER A 132 0.77 11.57 -10.43
N VAL A 133 1.02 10.29 -10.23
CA VAL A 133 0.25 9.42 -9.34
C VAL A 133 1.20 8.72 -8.39
N ASP A 134 1.14 9.08 -7.12
CA ASP A 134 1.80 8.33 -6.06
C ASP A 134 0.89 7.17 -5.64
N ILE A 135 1.32 5.95 -5.95
CA ILE A 135 0.53 4.74 -5.69
C ILE A 135 0.47 4.46 -4.19
N SER A 136 1.57 4.68 -3.48
CA SER A 136 1.68 4.38 -2.04
C SER A 136 0.81 5.31 -1.20
N LEU A 137 0.78 6.60 -1.55
CA LEU A 137 -0.05 7.60 -0.90
C LEU A 137 -1.45 7.72 -1.52
N ARG A 138 -1.73 7.04 -2.63
CA ARG A 138 -2.96 7.17 -3.44
C ARG A 138 -3.25 8.63 -3.82
N GLN A 139 -2.20 9.41 -4.05
CA GLN A 139 -2.31 10.81 -4.43
C GLN A 139 -2.18 10.98 -5.93
N VAL A 140 -3.10 11.76 -6.50
CA VAL A 140 -3.09 12.13 -7.91
C VAL A 140 -2.87 13.63 -8.01
N ARG A 141 -1.94 14.06 -8.85
CA ARG A 141 -1.67 15.48 -9.13
C ARG A 141 -1.62 15.72 -10.62
N ARG A 142 -2.17 16.85 -11.05
CA ARG A 142 -2.13 17.32 -12.42
C ARG A 142 -1.48 18.71 -12.45
N GLY A 143 -0.33 18.86 -13.11
CA GLY A 143 0.42 20.12 -13.08
C GLY A 143 0.72 20.62 -11.65
N GLY A 144 0.94 19.71 -10.69
CA GLY A 144 1.11 20.02 -9.27
C GLY A 144 -0.21 20.16 -8.47
N ARG A 145 -1.36 20.37 -9.14
CA ARG A 145 -2.67 20.48 -8.51
C ARG A 145 -3.17 19.09 -8.02
N PRO A 146 -3.61 18.95 -6.76
CA PRO A 146 -4.22 17.71 -6.30
C PRO A 146 -5.56 17.44 -7.01
N VAL A 147 -5.78 16.20 -7.41
CA VAL A 147 -7.01 15.74 -8.06
C VAL A 147 -7.68 14.68 -7.18
N ALA A 148 -8.87 14.99 -6.66
CA ALA A 148 -9.64 14.07 -5.84
C ALA A 148 -10.42 13.07 -6.71
N LEU A 149 -10.00 11.82 -6.71
CA LEU A 149 -10.66 10.73 -7.41
C LEU A 149 -11.41 9.82 -6.44
N THR A 150 -12.57 9.34 -6.85
CA THR A 150 -13.25 8.22 -6.19
C THR A 150 -12.44 6.93 -6.38
N ALA A 151 -12.72 5.89 -5.58
CA ALA A 151 -12.03 4.61 -5.69
C ALA A 151 -12.12 4.01 -7.11
N ARG A 152 -13.26 4.14 -7.78
CA ARG A 152 -13.48 3.63 -9.16
C ARG A 152 -12.72 4.45 -10.21
N GLU A 153 -12.75 5.78 -10.11
CA GLU A 153 -11.97 6.66 -11.00
C GLU A 153 -10.46 6.41 -10.85
N TYR A 154 -10.00 6.21 -9.61
CA TYR A 154 -8.61 5.88 -9.32
C TYR A 154 -8.21 4.53 -9.91
N ALA A 155 -9.02 3.48 -9.71
CA ALA A 155 -8.77 2.17 -10.28
C ALA A 155 -8.71 2.20 -11.82
N LEU A 156 -9.63 2.94 -12.46
CA LEU A 156 -9.62 3.14 -13.91
C LEU A 156 -8.37 3.89 -14.40
N LEU A 157 -7.96 4.93 -13.67
CA LEU A 157 -6.74 5.68 -13.97
C LEU A 157 -5.51 4.77 -13.88
N LEU A 158 -5.39 3.98 -12.82
CA LEU A 158 -4.28 3.03 -12.66
C LEU A 158 -4.26 1.97 -13.76
N ALA A 159 -5.43 1.44 -14.17
CA ALA A 159 -5.51 0.49 -15.27
C ALA A 159 -4.92 1.06 -16.57
N LEU A 160 -5.25 2.32 -16.88
CA LEU A 160 -4.71 3.03 -18.04
C LEU A 160 -3.21 3.31 -17.92
N LEU A 161 -2.74 3.64 -16.70
CA LEU A 161 -1.33 3.99 -16.42
C LEU A 161 -0.40 2.77 -16.36
N LYS A 162 -0.91 1.53 -16.32
CA LYS A 162 -0.06 0.32 -16.41
C LYS A 162 0.77 0.28 -17.68
N HIS A 163 0.22 0.76 -18.80
CA HIS A 163 0.89 0.80 -20.08
C HIS A 163 0.54 2.11 -20.81
N PRO A 164 1.23 3.21 -20.49
CA PRO A 164 1.00 4.49 -21.13
C PRO A 164 1.16 4.39 -22.66
N GLY A 165 0.24 5.03 -23.40
CA GLY A 165 0.23 4.97 -24.86
C GLY A 165 -0.51 3.77 -25.47
N ARG A 166 -0.66 2.67 -24.75
CA ARG A 166 -1.46 1.51 -25.18
C ARG A 166 -2.95 1.83 -25.15
N ALA A 167 -3.69 1.43 -26.19
CA ALA A 167 -5.13 1.44 -26.15
C ALA A 167 -5.67 0.18 -25.47
N PHE A 168 -6.55 0.39 -24.50
CA PHE A 168 -7.29 -0.67 -23.79
C PHE A 168 -8.72 -0.72 -24.29
N SER A 169 -9.25 -1.90 -24.51
CA SER A 169 -10.66 -2.09 -24.83
C SER A 169 -11.54 -1.77 -23.61
N ARG A 170 -12.86 -1.65 -23.83
CA ARG A 170 -13.81 -1.46 -22.73
C ARG A 170 -13.82 -2.65 -21.78
N GLU A 171 -13.77 -3.84 -22.37
CA GLU A 171 -13.76 -5.12 -21.66
C GLU A 171 -12.51 -5.26 -20.80
N GLU A 172 -11.32 -4.94 -21.33
CA GLU A 172 -10.06 -4.93 -20.57
C GLU A 172 -10.10 -3.95 -19.39
N LEU A 173 -10.64 -2.74 -19.61
CA LEU A 173 -10.76 -1.74 -18.53
C LEU A 173 -11.80 -2.15 -17.49
N LEU A 174 -12.89 -2.77 -17.91
CA LEU A 174 -13.91 -3.28 -17.03
C LEU A 174 -13.32 -4.37 -16.12
N GLU A 175 -12.65 -5.35 -16.67
CA GLU A 175 -12.00 -6.43 -15.93
C GLU A 175 -10.95 -5.89 -14.94
N GLN A 176 -10.11 -4.94 -15.36
CA GLN A 176 -9.03 -4.44 -14.52
C GLN A 176 -9.48 -3.48 -13.41
N ALA A 177 -10.52 -2.67 -13.63
CA ALA A 177 -10.96 -1.67 -12.67
C ALA A 177 -12.15 -2.12 -11.81
N TRP A 178 -12.90 -3.16 -12.20
CA TRP A 178 -14.11 -3.62 -11.50
C TRP A 178 -14.06 -5.07 -10.99
N GLN A 179 -12.98 -5.76 -11.13
CA GLN A 179 -12.53 -7.11 -10.70
C GLN A 179 -13.58 -8.21 -10.39
N ASP A 180 -14.82 -7.93 -9.96
CA ASP A 180 -15.84 -8.95 -9.59
C ASP A 180 -17.28 -8.47 -9.69
N GLU A 181 -17.53 -7.23 -10.05
CA GLU A 181 -18.90 -6.78 -10.23
C GLU A 181 -19.32 -7.08 -11.66
N ARG A 182 -20.33 -7.92 -11.81
CA ARG A 182 -21.11 -8.07 -13.06
C ARG A 182 -21.68 -6.70 -13.43
N ALA A 183 -20.84 -5.85 -14.01
CA ALA A 183 -21.25 -4.55 -14.51
C ALA A 183 -22.17 -4.79 -15.71
N GLY A 184 -23.45 -4.98 -15.43
CA GLY A 184 -24.49 -5.22 -16.42
C GLY A 184 -24.83 -4.03 -17.30
N SER A 185 -23.96 -2.99 -17.33
CA SER A 185 -24.14 -1.80 -18.16
C SER A 185 -22.95 -1.65 -19.10
N SER A 186 -23.19 -1.78 -20.39
CA SER A 186 -22.20 -1.60 -21.46
C SER A 186 -21.54 -0.22 -21.47
N ASN A 187 -22.10 0.79 -20.79
CA ASN A 187 -21.69 2.18 -20.84
C ASN A 187 -20.96 2.67 -19.57
N VAL A 188 -20.69 1.78 -18.61
CA VAL A 188 -20.08 2.20 -17.32
C VAL A 188 -18.69 2.79 -17.52
N VAL A 189 -17.88 2.20 -18.38
CA VAL A 189 -16.53 2.70 -18.67
C VAL A 189 -16.55 4.10 -19.26
N GLU A 190 -17.47 4.38 -20.23
CA GLU A 190 -17.64 5.67 -20.84
C GLU A 190 -17.97 6.78 -19.82
N VAL A 191 -18.86 6.45 -18.87
CA VAL A 191 -19.27 7.39 -17.81
C VAL A 191 -18.07 7.75 -16.92
N TYR A 192 -17.31 6.75 -16.50
CA TYR A 192 -16.14 6.99 -15.64
C TYR A 192 -14.98 7.65 -16.41
N ILE A 193 -14.79 7.36 -17.68
CA ILE A 193 -13.83 8.09 -18.55
C ILE A 193 -14.22 9.57 -18.63
N ARG A 194 -15.52 9.89 -18.77
CA ARG A 194 -16.00 11.27 -18.76
C ARG A 194 -15.70 11.97 -17.45
N TYR A 195 -16.00 11.35 -16.31
CA TYR A 195 -15.70 11.91 -14.99
C TYR A 195 -14.20 12.10 -14.77
N LEU A 196 -13.40 11.12 -15.17
CA LEU A 196 -11.95 11.20 -15.06
C LEU A 196 -11.40 12.38 -15.87
N ARG A 197 -11.83 12.54 -17.14
CA ARG A 197 -11.48 13.70 -17.98
C ARG A 197 -11.88 15.01 -17.33
N GLN A 198 -13.13 15.13 -16.87
CA GLN A 198 -13.62 16.33 -16.21
C GLN A 198 -12.71 16.77 -15.05
N LYS A 199 -12.26 15.84 -14.22
CA LYS A 199 -11.39 16.14 -13.08
C LYS A 199 -9.94 16.41 -13.47
N LEU A 200 -9.42 15.68 -14.45
CA LEU A 200 -8.05 15.88 -14.95
C LEU A 200 -7.88 17.14 -15.78
N GLU A 201 -8.94 17.62 -16.44
CA GLU A 201 -8.95 18.78 -17.36
C GLU A 201 -9.65 20.00 -16.72
N GLU A 202 -9.92 20.01 -15.41
CA GLU A 202 -10.75 21.01 -14.70
C GLU A 202 -10.24 22.45 -14.82
N LYS A 203 -8.93 22.63 -14.91
CA LYS A 203 -8.28 23.94 -15.04
C LYS A 203 -7.80 24.26 -16.47
N GLY A 204 -8.32 23.53 -17.46
CA GLY A 204 -7.92 23.69 -18.86
C GLY A 204 -6.63 22.94 -19.22
N GLU A 205 -6.23 21.99 -18.42
CA GLU A 205 -5.07 21.15 -18.72
C GLU A 205 -5.31 20.35 -20.03
N PRO A 206 -4.25 20.07 -20.80
CA PRO A 206 -4.34 19.32 -22.05
C PRO A 206 -4.92 17.90 -21.80
N ARG A 207 -5.68 17.40 -22.77
CA ARG A 207 -6.25 16.05 -22.68
C ARG A 207 -5.18 14.99 -22.58
N LEU A 208 -5.30 14.10 -21.59
CA LEU A 208 -4.42 12.93 -21.41
C LEU A 208 -5.12 11.61 -21.67
N VAL A 209 -6.42 11.51 -21.43
CA VAL A 209 -7.19 10.29 -21.68
C VAL A 209 -7.86 10.42 -23.04
N HIS A 210 -7.38 9.68 -24.04
CA HIS A 210 -7.84 9.75 -25.42
C HIS A 210 -8.75 8.58 -25.76
N THR A 211 -9.73 8.81 -26.65
CA THR A 211 -10.51 7.76 -27.28
C THR A 211 -9.79 7.32 -28.56
N VAL A 212 -9.55 6.03 -28.68
CA VAL A 212 -9.01 5.40 -29.89
C VAL A 212 -10.17 4.71 -30.60
N ARG A 213 -10.61 5.28 -31.73
CA ARG A 213 -11.79 4.77 -32.49
C ARG A 213 -11.66 3.26 -32.76
N GLY A 214 -12.71 2.51 -32.44
CA GLY A 214 -12.77 1.06 -32.63
C GLY A 214 -11.87 0.24 -31.72
N ARG A 215 -11.08 0.85 -30.81
CA ARG A 215 -10.12 0.15 -29.94
C ARG A 215 -10.33 0.42 -28.45
N GLY A 216 -10.91 1.57 -28.08
CA GLY A 216 -11.16 1.92 -26.68
C GLY A 216 -10.46 3.21 -26.21
N TYR A 217 -9.68 3.15 -25.13
CA TYR A 217 -9.08 4.34 -24.50
C TYR A 217 -7.60 4.13 -24.22
N ARG A 218 -6.84 5.22 -24.26
CA ARG A 218 -5.43 5.26 -23.86
C ARG A 218 -5.14 6.50 -23.02
N VAL A 219 -4.11 6.43 -22.19
CA VAL A 219 -3.53 7.59 -21.51
C VAL A 219 -2.19 7.94 -22.14
N GLY A 220 -1.91 9.21 -22.26
CA GLY A 220 -0.66 9.72 -22.82
C GLY A 220 -0.81 11.12 -23.38
N PRO A 221 0.30 11.79 -23.69
CA PRO A 221 0.23 13.07 -24.40
C PRO A 221 -0.48 12.90 -25.74
N THR A 222 -1.03 13.97 -26.26
CA THR A 222 -1.54 14.01 -27.63
C THR A 222 -0.38 13.63 -28.54
N ALA A 223 -0.56 12.63 -29.39
CA ALA A 223 0.41 12.41 -30.46
C ALA A 223 0.26 13.61 -31.43
N ASP A 224 1.08 14.62 -31.23
CA ASP A 224 1.22 15.67 -32.23
C ASP A 224 1.83 15.05 -33.48
N GLY A 225 1.05 15.01 -34.51
CA GLY A 225 1.45 15.01 -35.91
C GLY A 225 2.37 13.85 -36.36
N ALA A 226 1.81 12.78 -36.85
CA ALA A 226 2.35 12.09 -38.03
C ALA A 226 1.28 12.15 -39.14
#